data_5c04d882a87c5cab0c10a19d988dd67a
#
_entry.id   5c04d882a87c5cab0c10a19d988dd67a
#
_cell.length_a   1.000
_cell.length_b   1.000
_cell.length_c   1.000
_cell.angle_alpha   90.00
_cell.angle_beta   90.00
_cell.angle_gamma   90.00
#
_symmetry.space_group_name_H-M   'P 1'
#
loop_
_entity.id
_entity.type
_entity.pdbx_description
1 polymer ?
#
loop_
_entity_poly.entity_id
_entity_poly.type
_entity_poly.pdbx_seq_one_letter_code
_entity_poly.pdbx_strand_id
1 'polypeptide(L)'
;MVESRIAKSAYAGVQSFAQLALDFHREIAFALVPDWAGKWRLNQVVVGTHTPPPSHEVPILMRQYADDISARLAHVSESENHLLEMLAYAEGRFLSIHPFSDFNGRVVRLLLRELMFRLKLPPAKLLPVTDSEEELIYLKALRAADRLDWTALVDVWKRRFERVQLPQK
;
A
#
# COMPACT_ATOMS: atom_id res chain seq x y z
N MET A 1 -5.68 -18.49 0.83
CA MET A 1 -5.45 -17.13 1.37
C MET A 1 -4.49 -16.37 0.44
N VAL A 2 -4.71 -15.06 0.21
CA VAL A 2 -3.90 -14.23 -0.69
C VAL A 2 -2.41 -14.26 -0.33
N GLU A 3 -2.08 -14.12 0.95
CA GLU A 3 -0.69 -14.15 1.44
C GLU A 3 0.07 -15.43 1.07
N SER A 4 -0.59 -16.58 1.15
CA SER A 4 0.00 -17.86 0.73
C SER A 4 0.26 -17.90 -0.78
N ARG A 5 -0.56 -17.21 -1.59
CA ARG A 5 -0.36 -17.09 -3.05
C ARG A 5 0.78 -16.13 -3.37
N ILE A 6 0.93 -15.04 -2.63
CA ILE A 6 2.09 -14.13 -2.74
C ILE A 6 3.38 -14.92 -2.49
N ALA A 7 3.45 -15.65 -1.38
CA ALA A 7 4.61 -16.47 -1.04
C ALA A 7 4.96 -17.55 -2.09
N LYS A 8 4.01 -17.93 -2.93
CA LYS A 8 4.18 -18.88 -4.05
C LYS A 8 4.38 -18.19 -5.41
N SER A 9 4.64 -16.91 -5.43
CA SER A 9 4.82 -16.10 -6.65
C SER A 9 3.62 -16.16 -7.62
N ALA A 10 2.41 -16.38 -7.11
CA ALA A 10 1.22 -16.54 -7.95
C ALA A 10 0.87 -15.27 -8.76
N TYR A 11 1.40 -14.13 -8.36
CA TYR A 11 1.17 -12.82 -8.99
C TYR A 11 2.39 -12.31 -9.78
N ALA A 12 3.44 -13.13 -9.96
CA ALA A 12 4.67 -12.70 -10.62
C ALA A 12 4.48 -12.19 -12.06
N GLY A 13 3.44 -12.68 -12.77
CA GLY A 13 3.10 -12.23 -14.12
C GLY A 13 2.26 -10.94 -14.18
N VAL A 14 1.72 -10.48 -13.05
CA VAL A 14 0.90 -9.26 -13.01
C VAL A 14 1.80 -8.05 -12.85
N GLN A 15 1.93 -7.24 -13.88
CA GLN A 15 2.83 -6.09 -13.88
C GLN A 15 2.19 -4.83 -13.32
N SER A 16 0.89 -4.62 -13.55
CA SER A 16 0.19 -3.43 -13.09
C SER A 16 -0.23 -3.54 -11.63
N PHE A 17 0.24 -2.63 -10.78
CA PHE A 17 -0.18 -2.51 -9.38
C PHE A 17 -1.66 -2.11 -9.23
N ALA A 18 -2.23 -1.42 -10.20
CA ALA A 18 -3.67 -1.15 -10.24
C ALA A 18 -4.48 -2.45 -10.43
N GLN A 19 -4.02 -3.34 -11.32
CA GLN A 19 -4.66 -4.64 -11.51
C GLN A 19 -4.53 -5.54 -10.28
N LEU A 20 -3.34 -5.56 -9.65
CA LEU A 20 -3.13 -6.28 -8.39
C LEU A 20 -4.08 -5.80 -7.28
N ALA A 21 -4.29 -4.49 -7.18
CA ALA A 21 -5.23 -3.93 -6.20
C ALA A 21 -6.66 -4.46 -6.42
N LEU A 22 -7.14 -4.50 -7.67
CA LEU A 22 -8.45 -5.06 -8.02
C LEU A 22 -8.54 -6.55 -7.68
N ASP A 23 -7.50 -7.33 -8.01
CA ASP A 23 -7.46 -8.76 -7.77
C ASP A 23 -7.42 -9.07 -6.26
N PHE A 24 -6.60 -8.39 -5.49
CA PHE A 24 -6.55 -8.53 -4.03
C PHE A 24 -7.87 -8.13 -3.39
N HIS A 25 -8.45 -7.01 -3.81
CA HIS A 25 -9.75 -6.59 -3.30
C HIS A 25 -10.83 -7.63 -3.60
N ARG A 26 -10.85 -8.18 -4.83
CA ARG A 26 -11.80 -9.24 -5.19
C ARG A 26 -11.62 -10.47 -4.30
N GLU A 27 -10.40 -10.94 -4.10
CA GLU A 27 -10.14 -12.14 -3.30
C GLU A 27 -10.54 -11.99 -1.84
N ILE A 28 -10.35 -10.82 -1.23
CA ILE A 28 -10.67 -10.62 0.20
C ILE A 28 -12.11 -10.19 0.46
N ALA A 29 -12.76 -9.56 -0.52
CA ALA A 29 -14.08 -8.96 -0.36
C ALA A 29 -15.22 -9.81 -0.94
N PHE A 30 -14.94 -10.70 -1.91
CA PHE A 30 -15.98 -11.39 -2.68
C PHE A 30 -16.97 -12.17 -1.82
N ALA A 31 -16.53 -12.84 -0.78
CA ALA A 31 -17.40 -13.60 0.11
C ALA A 31 -18.36 -12.73 0.93
N LEU A 32 -18.04 -11.44 1.13
CA LEU A 32 -18.82 -10.51 1.94
C LEU A 32 -19.65 -9.55 1.09
N VAL A 33 -19.08 -9.10 -0.05
CA VAL A 33 -19.65 -8.04 -0.87
C VAL A 33 -19.41 -8.30 -2.38
N PRO A 34 -19.98 -9.38 -2.92
CA PRO A 34 -19.71 -9.85 -4.29
C PRO A 34 -20.01 -8.79 -5.36
N ASP A 35 -20.99 -7.91 -5.12
CA ASP A 35 -21.45 -6.94 -6.12
C ASP A 35 -20.39 -5.87 -6.46
N TRP A 36 -19.52 -5.52 -5.51
CA TRP A 36 -18.48 -4.50 -5.70
C TRP A 36 -17.05 -4.99 -5.41
N ALA A 37 -16.89 -6.29 -5.13
CA ALA A 37 -15.57 -6.90 -4.97
C ALA A 37 -14.74 -6.79 -6.26
N GLY A 38 -13.52 -6.22 -6.16
CA GLY A 38 -12.65 -6.00 -7.30
C GLY A 38 -13.09 -4.86 -8.24
N LYS A 39 -13.88 -3.91 -7.72
CA LYS A 39 -14.31 -2.72 -8.48
C LYS A 39 -13.93 -1.46 -7.73
N TRP A 40 -13.53 -0.41 -8.46
CA TRP A 40 -13.33 0.92 -7.88
C TRP A 40 -14.63 1.45 -7.31
N ARG A 41 -14.54 2.24 -6.23
CA ARG A 41 -15.74 2.88 -5.66
C ARG A 41 -16.40 3.84 -6.66
N LEU A 42 -17.70 3.89 -6.61
CA LEU A 42 -18.53 4.83 -7.36
C LEU A 42 -19.06 5.98 -6.48
N ASN A 43 -18.95 5.81 -5.15
CA ASN A 43 -19.44 6.77 -4.17
C ASN A 43 -18.30 7.59 -3.57
N GLN A 44 -18.63 8.81 -3.13
CA GLN A 44 -17.74 9.60 -2.30
C GLN A 44 -17.60 8.93 -0.93
N VAL A 45 -16.38 8.95 -0.37
CA VAL A 45 -16.08 8.43 0.96
C VAL A 45 -15.32 9.48 1.76
N VAL A 46 -15.34 9.34 3.09
CA VAL A 46 -14.57 10.18 4.02
C VAL A 46 -13.80 9.25 4.95
N VAL A 47 -12.55 9.56 5.24
CA VAL A 47 -11.66 8.76 6.08
C VAL A 47 -11.14 9.61 7.23
N GLY A 48 -11.86 9.59 8.35
CA GLY A 48 -11.61 10.52 9.45
C GLY A 48 -11.80 11.97 8.98
N THR A 49 -10.73 12.75 8.94
CA THR A 49 -10.74 14.15 8.45
C THR A 49 -10.31 14.29 6.99
N HIS A 50 -9.89 13.20 6.35
CA HIS A 50 -9.47 13.20 4.94
C HIS A 50 -10.67 12.97 4.02
N THR A 51 -10.80 13.80 2.98
CA THR A 51 -11.73 13.61 1.88
C THR A 51 -10.95 13.15 0.65
N PRO A 52 -11.00 11.85 0.32
CA PRO A 52 -10.34 11.32 -0.88
C PRO A 52 -10.87 11.97 -2.17
N PRO A 53 -10.11 11.89 -3.28
CA PRO A 53 -10.52 12.40 -4.57
C PRO A 53 -11.92 11.93 -4.99
N PRO A 54 -12.62 12.65 -5.86
CA PRO A 54 -13.91 12.22 -6.41
C PRO A 54 -13.84 10.82 -7.03
N SER A 55 -14.91 10.04 -6.89
CA SER A 55 -14.91 8.64 -7.34
C SER A 55 -14.64 8.46 -8.84
N HIS A 56 -15.06 9.42 -9.67
CA HIS A 56 -14.81 9.39 -11.11
C HIS A 56 -13.33 9.56 -11.48
N GLU A 57 -12.51 10.12 -10.60
CA GLU A 57 -11.06 10.27 -10.79
C GLU A 57 -10.27 9.02 -10.40
N VAL A 58 -10.85 8.13 -9.59
CA VAL A 58 -10.15 6.95 -9.08
C VAL A 58 -9.49 6.10 -10.16
N PRO A 59 -10.13 5.78 -11.30
CA PRO A 59 -9.48 4.96 -12.32
C PRO A 59 -8.21 5.59 -12.91
N ILE A 60 -8.21 6.91 -13.14
CA ILE A 60 -7.04 7.62 -13.67
C ILE A 60 -5.94 7.72 -12.61
N LEU A 61 -6.30 8.03 -11.36
CA LEU A 61 -5.36 8.13 -10.26
C LEU A 61 -4.70 6.78 -9.95
N MET A 62 -5.43 5.67 -10.05
CA MET A 62 -4.86 4.33 -9.85
C MET A 62 -3.96 3.89 -11.01
N ARG A 63 -4.21 4.36 -12.23
CA ARG A 63 -3.28 4.18 -13.35
C ARG A 63 -1.98 4.95 -13.08
N GLN A 64 -2.07 6.23 -12.76
CA GLN A 64 -0.91 7.05 -12.40
C GLN A 64 -0.12 6.44 -11.24
N TYR A 65 -0.80 5.97 -10.20
CA TYR A 65 -0.19 5.25 -9.08
C TYR A 65 0.62 4.04 -9.56
N ALA A 66 0.08 3.23 -10.46
CA ALA A 66 0.78 2.05 -10.98
C ALA A 66 2.00 2.43 -11.82
N ASP A 67 1.89 3.47 -12.64
CA ASP A 67 2.98 4.00 -13.47
C ASP A 67 4.10 4.57 -12.58
N ASP A 68 3.75 5.33 -11.53
CA ASP A 68 4.68 5.89 -10.57
C ASP A 68 5.42 4.79 -9.77
N ILE A 69 4.73 3.73 -9.34
CA ILE A 69 5.36 2.58 -8.70
C ILE A 69 6.37 1.93 -9.66
N SER A 70 5.99 1.73 -10.92
CA SER A 70 6.86 1.12 -11.93
C SER A 70 8.10 1.97 -12.19
N ALA A 71 7.95 3.29 -12.29
CA ALA A 71 9.07 4.21 -12.45
C ALA A 71 10.01 4.19 -11.25
N ARG A 72 9.47 4.21 -10.01
CA ARG A 72 10.27 4.16 -8.78
C ARG A 72 11.01 2.83 -8.61
N LEU A 73 10.39 1.71 -9.01
CA LEU A 73 11.01 0.38 -8.96
C LEU A 73 12.29 0.30 -9.80
N ALA A 74 12.40 1.08 -10.86
CA ALA A 74 13.63 1.14 -11.67
C ALA A 74 14.85 1.69 -10.90
N HIS A 75 14.63 2.46 -9.83
CA HIS A 75 15.65 3.16 -9.06
C HIS A 75 15.86 2.64 -7.62
N VAL A 76 15.09 1.66 -7.16
CA VAL A 76 15.16 1.16 -5.76
C VAL A 76 16.54 0.57 -5.40
N SER A 77 17.30 0.09 -6.36
CA SER A 77 18.65 -0.46 -6.14
C SER A 77 19.74 0.61 -5.99
N GLU A 78 19.45 1.86 -6.30
CA GLU A 78 20.43 2.94 -6.28
C GLU A 78 20.76 3.41 -4.85
N SER A 79 19.76 3.38 -3.96
CA SER A 79 19.97 3.74 -2.55
C SER A 79 18.85 3.19 -1.64
N GLU A 80 19.16 3.05 -0.35
CA GLU A 80 18.16 2.72 0.67
C GLU A 80 17.04 3.77 0.72
N ASN A 81 17.35 5.05 0.54
CA ASN A 81 16.36 6.11 0.53
C ASN A 81 15.35 5.94 -0.60
N HIS A 82 15.77 5.59 -1.82
CA HIS A 82 14.84 5.34 -2.93
C HIS A 82 13.89 4.19 -2.63
N LEU A 83 14.38 3.15 -1.97
CA LEU A 83 13.55 2.03 -1.52
C LEU A 83 12.50 2.48 -0.49
N LEU A 84 12.94 3.21 0.53
CA LEU A 84 12.04 3.69 1.59
C LEU A 84 10.99 4.68 1.06
N GLU A 85 11.40 5.59 0.18
CA GLU A 85 10.49 6.53 -0.50
C GLU A 85 9.47 5.81 -1.38
N MET A 86 9.87 4.78 -2.11
CA MET A 86 8.97 3.96 -2.92
C MET A 86 7.93 3.26 -2.06
N LEU A 87 8.33 2.66 -0.93
CA LEU A 87 7.40 2.00 -0.01
C LEU A 87 6.46 2.99 0.67
N ALA A 88 6.98 4.15 1.09
CA ALA A 88 6.19 5.24 1.67
C ALA A 88 5.16 5.79 0.66
N TYR A 89 5.59 6.01 -0.58
CA TYR A 89 4.70 6.40 -1.68
C TYR A 89 3.62 5.34 -1.93
N ALA A 90 4.01 4.07 -2.05
CA ALA A 90 3.07 2.98 -2.32
C ALA A 90 1.97 2.89 -1.25
N GLU A 91 2.33 3.02 0.02
CA GLU A 91 1.39 3.01 1.13
C GLU A 91 0.54 4.27 1.19
N GLY A 92 1.20 5.43 1.27
CA GLY A 92 0.54 6.71 1.50
C GLY A 92 -0.36 7.13 0.33
N ARG A 93 0.13 7.00 -0.91
CA ARG A 93 -0.65 7.39 -2.08
C ARG A 93 -1.88 6.52 -2.27
N PHE A 94 -1.75 5.20 -2.07
CA PHE A 94 -2.90 4.30 -2.15
C PHE A 94 -3.98 4.66 -1.12
N LEU A 95 -3.58 4.88 0.13
CA LEU A 95 -4.51 5.24 1.20
C LEU A 95 -5.12 6.64 1.00
N SER A 96 -4.38 7.59 0.44
CA SER A 96 -4.88 8.91 0.08
C SER A 96 -5.93 8.86 -1.04
N ILE A 97 -5.73 8.04 -2.08
CA ILE A 97 -6.71 7.83 -3.15
C ILE A 97 -7.95 7.11 -2.62
N HIS A 98 -7.76 6.16 -1.71
CA HIS A 98 -8.81 5.33 -1.10
C HIS A 98 -9.74 4.71 -2.15
N PRO A 99 -9.21 3.84 -3.05
CA PRO A 99 -9.88 3.49 -4.30
C PRO A 99 -11.12 2.61 -4.15
N PHE A 100 -11.33 1.98 -3.00
CA PHE A 100 -12.46 1.10 -2.74
C PHE A 100 -13.42 1.68 -1.72
N SER A 101 -14.66 1.19 -1.70
CA SER A 101 -15.66 1.56 -0.68
C SER A 101 -15.29 1.07 0.71
N ASP A 102 -14.57 -0.06 0.80
CA ASP A 102 -14.02 -0.63 2.04
C ASP A 102 -12.74 -1.43 1.72
N PHE A 103 -12.12 -2.06 2.71
CA PHE A 103 -10.95 -2.95 2.65
C PHE A 103 -9.65 -2.28 2.19
N ASN A 104 -9.60 -0.97 1.97
CA ASN A 104 -8.41 -0.28 1.46
C ASN A 104 -7.15 -0.58 2.28
N GLY A 105 -7.24 -0.54 3.61
CA GLY A 105 -6.14 -0.88 4.50
C GLY A 105 -5.65 -2.33 4.37
N ARG A 106 -6.54 -3.29 4.07
CA ARG A 106 -6.15 -4.69 3.82
C ARG A 106 -5.48 -4.84 2.47
N VAL A 107 -6.03 -4.21 1.44
CA VAL A 107 -5.48 -4.26 0.08
C VAL A 107 -4.08 -3.65 0.03
N VAL A 108 -3.87 -2.47 0.62
CA VAL A 108 -2.54 -1.85 0.60
C VAL A 108 -1.50 -2.71 1.28
N ARG A 109 -1.84 -3.39 2.39
CA ARG A 109 -0.92 -4.30 3.06
C ARG A 109 -0.54 -5.50 2.18
N LEU A 110 -1.47 -6.03 1.39
CA LEU A 110 -1.18 -7.08 0.43
C LEU A 110 -0.27 -6.58 -0.71
N LEU A 111 -0.52 -5.37 -1.22
CA LEU A 111 0.35 -4.73 -2.22
C LEU A 111 1.77 -4.51 -1.69
N LEU A 112 1.91 -4.04 -0.44
CA LEU A 112 3.21 -3.86 0.20
C LEU A 112 3.93 -5.19 0.40
N ARG A 113 3.22 -6.24 0.80
CA ARG A 113 3.80 -7.60 0.93
C ARG A 113 4.26 -8.15 -0.43
N GLU A 114 3.49 -7.94 -1.48
CA GLU A 114 3.88 -8.32 -2.84
C GLU A 114 5.12 -7.54 -3.30
N LEU A 115 5.17 -6.23 -3.05
CA LEU A 115 6.36 -5.41 -3.31
C LEU A 115 7.58 -5.93 -2.56
N MET A 116 7.46 -6.15 -1.25
CA MET A 116 8.54 -6.66 -0.42
C MET A 116 9.00 -8.05 -0.91
N PHE A 117 8.08 -8.91 -1.29
CA PHE A 117 8.39 -10.23 -1.83
C PHE A 117 9.18 -10.12 -3.15
N ARG A 118 8.73 -9.30 -4.10
CA ARG A 118 9.44 -9.07 -5.39
C ARG A 118 10.84 -8.50 -5.17
N LEU A 119 11.00 -7.63 -4.21
CA LEU A 119 12.27 -6.98 -3.87
C LEU A 119 13.15 -7.83 -2.93
N LYS A 120 12.69 -9.02 -2.54
CA LYS A 120 13.37 -9.93 -1.59
C LYS A 120 13.70 -9.26 -0.26
N LEU A 121 12.81 -8.36 0.20
CA LEU A 121 12.95 -7.68 1.47
C LEU A 121 12.49 -8.58 2.63
N PRO A 122 13.04 -8.39 3.83
CA PRO A 122 12.57 -9.09 5.01
C PRO A 122 11.12 -8.69 5.34
N PRO A 123 10.32 -9.59 5.92
CA PRO A 123 8.95 -9.26 6.30
C PRO A 123 8.94 -8.20 7.40
N ALA A 124 8.23 -7.09 7.18
CA ALA A 124 8.05 -6.05 8.17
C ALA A 124 6.63 -6.07 8.79
N LYS A 125 6.52 -5.64 10.04
CA LYS A 125 5.23 -5.43 10.70
C LYS A 125 4.58 -4.17 10.13
N LEU A 126 3.52 -4.32 9.34
CA LEU A 126 2.90 -3.21 8.62
C LEU A 126 1.90 -2.39 9.46
N LEU A 127 1.35 -2.98 10.53
CA LEU A 127 0.45 -2.27 11.44
C LEU A 127 1.14 -1.96 12.76
N PRO A 128 0.98 -0.75 13.29
CA PRO A 128 1.37 -0.43 14.66
C PRO A 128 0.52 -1.21 15.68
N VAL A 129 0.90 -1.15 16.93
CA VAL A 129 0.06 -1.62 18.04
C VAL A 129 -1.05 -0.60 18.23
N THR A 130 -2.29 -1.07 18.35
CA THR A 130 -3.47 -0.21 18.58
C THR A 130 -3.31 0.58 19.89
N ASP A 131 -3.77 1.82 19.91
CA ASP A 131 -3.70 2.75 21.04
C ASP A 131 -2.27 3.04 21.53
N SER A 132 -1.27 2.89 20.65
CA SER A 132 0.14 3.16 20.96
C SER A 132 0.60 4.51 20.42
N GLU A 133 1.70 5.02 20.97
CA GLU A 133 2.40 6.19 20.39
C GLU A 133 2.81 5.94 18.92
N GLU A 134 3.17 4.68 18.61
CA GLU A 134 3.51 4.27 17.26
C GLU A 134 2.33 4.45 16.29
N GLU A 135 1.13 4.13 16.71
CA GLU A 135 -0.08 4.35 15.91
C GLU A 135 -0.33 5.84 15.67
N LEU A 136 -0.16 6.68 16.69
CA LEU A 136 -0.31 8.13 16.55
C LEU A 136 0.70 8.71 15.54
N ILE A 137 1.96 8.26 15.59
CA ILE A 137 3.02 8.64 14.64
C ILE A 137 2.61 8.20 13.22
N TYR A 138 2.17 6.97 13.07
CA TYR A 138 1.74 6.42 11.78
C TYR A 138 0.55 7.18 11.19
N LEU A 139 -0.48 7.45 12.00
CA LEU A 139 -1.64 8.22 11.55
C LEU A 139 -1.27 9.65 11.14
N LYS A 140 -0.37 10.32 11.89
CA LYS A 140 0.16 11.64 11.49
C LYS A 140 0.92 11.57 10.16
N ALA A 141 1.71 10.53 9.95
CA ALA A 141 2.43 10.32 8.70
C ALA A 141 1.48 10.10 7.51
N LEU A 142 0.39 9.37 7.69
CA LEU A 142 -0.66 9.22 6.67
C LEU A 142 -1.34 10.56 6.36
N ARG A 143 -1.59 11.42 7.37
CA ARG A 143 -2.14 12.78 7.15
C ARG A 143 -1.20 13.70 6.38
N ALA A 144 0.11 13.55 6.53
CA ALA A 144 1.09 14.23 5.69
C ALA A 144 1.04 13.71 4.24
N ALA A 145 0.94 12.39 4.08
CA ALA A 145 0.82 11.74 2.77
C ALA A 145 -0.46 12.15 2.00
N ASP A 146 -1.57 12.47 2.69
CA ASP A 146 -2.77 13.04 2.07
C ASP A 146 -2.48 14.38 1.35
N ARG A 147 -1.40 15.07 1.74
CA ARG A 147 -0.90 16.31 1.13
C ARG A 147 0.34 16.10 0.24
N LEU A 148 0.58 14.87 -0.17
CA LEU A 148 1.72 14.45 -1.01
C LEU A 148 3.09 14.64 -0.32
N ASP A 149 3.14 14.68 1.01
CA ASP A 149 4.37 14.66 1.80
C ASP A 149 4.60 13.26 2.39
N TRP A 150 5.61 12.57 1.86
CA TRP A 150 5.95 11.19 2.23
C TRP A 150 7.01 11.10 3.32
N THR A 151 7.61 12.22 3.72
CA THR A 151 8.79 12.26 4.61
C THR A 151 8.54 11.50 5.91
N ALA A 152 7.42 11.76 6.58
CA ALA A 152 7.10 11.08 7.83
C ALA A 152 6.83 9.57 7.64
N LEU A 153 6.29 9.14 6.49
CA LEU A 153 6.13 7.72 6.17
C LEU A 153 7.47 7.04 5.86
N VAL A 154 8.42 7.73 5.27
CA VAL A 154 9.81 7.22 5.10
C VAL A 154 10.41 6.87 6.45
N ASP A 155 10.26 7.75 7.45
CA ASP A 155 10.72 7.47 8.82
C ASP A 155 10.01 6.28 9.46
N VAL A 156 8.70 6.12 9.21
CA VAL A 156 7.95 4.92 9.67
C VAL A 156 8.53 3.66 9.03
N TRP A 157 8.80 3.67 7.72
CA TRP A 157 9.37 2.53 7.01
C TRP A 157 10.77 2.19 7.50
N LYS A 158 11.63 3.20 7.74
CA LYS A 158 12.95 3.00 8.34
C LYS A 158 12.85 2.24 9.67
N ARG A 159 12.00 2.70 10.58
CA ARG A 159 11.77 2.04 11.89
C ARG A 159 11.23 0.61 11.75
N ARG A 160 10.37 0.34 10.74
CA ARG A 160 9.86 -1.01 10.47
C ARG A 160 10.98 -1.99 10.13
N PHE A 161 11.99 -1.56 9.36
CA PHE A 161 13.14 -2.40 9.01
C PHE A 161 14.18 -2.49 10.13
N GLU A 162 14.43 -1.44 10.91
CA GLU A 162 15.30 -1.49 12.09
C GLU A 162 14.85 -2.53 13.12
N ARG A 163 13.56 -2.79 13.22
CA ARG A 163 12.98 -3.80 14.12
C ARG A 163 13.05 -5.23 13.58
N VAL A 164 13.31 -5.39 12.32
CA VAL A 164 13.59 -6.69 11.74
C VAL A 164 15.05 -7.00 12.00
N GLN A 165 15.33 -7.78 13.08
CA GLN A 165 16.69 -8.30 13.30
C GLN A 165 17.06 -9.13 12.06
N LEU A 166 17.90 -8.56 11.20
CA LEU A 166 18.54 -9.33 10.14
C LEU A 166 19.30 -10.45 10.81
N PRO A 167 19.17 -11.71 10.39
CA PRO A 167 20.02 -12.77 10.90
C PRO A 167 21.46 -12.34 10.67
N GLN A 168 22.21 -12.21 11.77
CA GLN A 168 23.65 -11.97 11.69
C GLN A 168 24.27 -13.11 10.90
N LYS A 169 24.94 -12.75 9.80
CA LYS A 169 25.72 -13.71 9.00
C LYS A 169 26.89 -14.23 9.77
#